data_cae3bc2443dc1bfd7238d00de309d80b
#
_entry.id   cae3bc2443dc1bfd7238d00de309d80b
#
_cell.length_a   1.000
_cell.length_b   1.000
_cell.length_c   1.000
_cell.angle_alpha   90.00
_cell.angle_beta   90.00
_cell.angle_gamma   90.00
#
_symmetry.space_group_name_H-M   'P 1'
#
loop_
_entity.id
_entity.type
_entity.pdbx_description
1 polymer ?
#
loop_
_entity_poly.entity_id
_entity_poly.type
_entity_poly.pdbx_seq_one_letter_code
_entity_poly.pdbx_strand_id
1 'polypeptide(L)'
;MFLTNLSEVTGKRIDPKGYDIKRKLLKSSIDNIDSKKFIVQPLKSFIIQSIAGNWGIDENEEIEENKEYQKCLVIRATEFDNQYNLNLDNSRVKYRLINKSILSKIDLKENDLLIEKSGGSPDQPVGRIAIITQNIIKNNILCYSNFIHKIRVDNKKINPEYLFCFLKMMHNIRLTETMQSQTNGIRNLIMNRYINQNIVIPIFENGKIDIQKQTEIANRITAIREKAKKLQLEAINTLETAKKNIEQMILGN
;
A
#
# COMPACT_ATOMS: atom_id res chain seq x y z
N MET A 1 23.38 18.72 -0.12
CA MET A 1 23.46 19.20 1.28
C MET A 1 22.22 20.05 1.55
N PHE A 2 21.47 19.81 2.60
CA PHE A 2 20.32 20.63 3.01
C PHE A 2 20.58 21.18 4.41
N LEU A 3 20.11 22.40 4.65
CA LEU A 3 20.20 23.07 5.93
C LEU A 3 18.87 22.93 6.69
N THR A 4 18.94 22.73 8.01
CA THR A 4 17.77 22.73 8.90
C THR A 4 18.08 23.57 10.13
N ASN A 5 17.05 24.16 10.72
CA ASN A 5 17.21 24.97 11.92
C ASN A 5 17.30 24.10 13.18
N LEU A 6 18.03 24.55 14.18
CA LEU A 6 18.16 23.85 15.46
C LEU A 6 16.79 23.59 16.12
N SER A 7 15.85 24.51 16.02
CA SER A 7 14.48 24.38 16.51
C SER A 7 13.71 23.23 15.86
N GLU A 8 14.05 22.83 14.64
CA GLU A 8 13.41 21.70 13.96
C GLU A 8 13.93 20.35 14.47
N VAL A 9 15.11 20.32 15.07
CA VAL A 9 15.82 19.13 15.55
C VAL A 9 15.70 18.94 17.06
N THR A 10 15.49 20.00 17.80
CA THR A 10 15.44 19.96 19.27
C THR A 10 14.33 19.02 19.75
N GLY A 11 14.68 18.06 20.62
CA GLY A 11 13.77 17.06 21.14
C GLY A 11 13.38 15.95 20.16
N LYS A 12 14.02 15.88 18.96
CA LYS A 12 13.76 14.87 17.95
C LYS A 12 15.02 14.08 17.63
N ARG A 13 14.84 12.85 17.11
CA ARG A 13 15.96 12.06 16.62
C ARG A 13 16.60 12.77 15.43
N ILE A 14 17.91 12.92 15.46
CA ILE A 14 18.71 13.43 14.33
C ILE A 14 18.83 12.29 13.29
N ASP A 15 17.91 12.27 12.35
CA ASP A 15 17.89 11.34 11.22
C ASP A 15 17.91 12.17 9.92
N PRO A 16 18.99 12.13 9.14
CA PRO A 16 19.10 12.93 7.91
C PRO A 16 17.93 12.77 6.96
N LYS A 17 17.36 11.55 6.86
CA LYS A 17 16.18 11.27 6.02
C LYS A 17 14.91 11.97 6.52
N GLY A 18 14.83 12.23 7.84
CA GLY A 18 13.73 12.99 8.44
C GLY A 18 13.67 14.44 8.00
N TYR A 19 14.77 14.97 7.46
CA TYR A 19 14.92 16.36 7.01
C TYR A 19 15.05 16.49 5.49
N ASP A 20 14.68 15.45 4.74
CA ASP A 20 14.67 15.44 3.28
C ASP A 20 13.84 16.60 2.72
N ILE A 21 14.33 17.21 1.65
CA ILE A 21 13.68 18.33 0.96
C ILE A 21 12.24 17.98 0.51
N LYS A 22 12.01 16.74 0.09
CA LYS A 22 10.68 16.26 -0.31
C LYS A 22 9.66 16.34 0.82
N ARG A 23 10.09 16.01 2.05
CA ARG A 23 9.26 16.13 3.24
C ARG A 23 8.97 17.59 3.57
N LYS A 24 9.96 18.46 3.42
CA LYS A 24 9.76 19.91 3.63
C LYS A 24 8.79 20.48 2.59
N LEU A 25 8.94 20.11 1.31
CA LEU A 25 8.04 20.54 0.24
C LEU A 25 6.61 20.04 0.46
N LEU A 26 6.44 18.76 0.83
CA LEU A 26 5.12 18.23 1.15
C LEU A 26 4.49 18.93 2.34
N LYS A 27 5.25 19.15 3.41
CA LYS A 27 4.79 19.89 4.58
C LYS A 27 4.35 21.29 4.19
N SER A 28 5.18 22.02 3.43
CA SER A 28 4.83 23.36 2.92
C SER A 28 3.57 23.34 2.06
N SER A 29 3.40 22.33 1.20
CA SER A 29 2.19 22.19 0.40
C SER A 29 0.94 21.92 1.25
N ILE A 30 1.08 21.15 2.34
CA ILE A 30 0.00 20.89 3.29
C ILE A 30 -0.31 22.17 4.12
N ASP A 31 0.72 22.88 4.57
CA ASP A 31 0.57 24.10 5.38
C ASP A 31 -0.08 25.24 4.57
N ASN A 32 0.08 25.25 3.24
CA ASN A 32 -0.50 26.24 2.33
C ASN A 32 -1.82 25.78 1.67
N ILE A 33 -2.42 24.71 2.13
CA ILE A 33 -3.66 24.18 1.53
C ILE A 33 -4.83 25.13 1.79
N ASP A 34 -5.73 25.24 0.82
CA ASP A 34 -6.96 26.02 0.98
C ASP A 34 -7.87 25.40 2.06
N SER A 35 -7.85 25.96 3.26
CA SER A 35 -8.61 25.49 4.40
C SER A 35 -10.13 25.57 4.23
N LYS A 36 -10.63 26.28 3.20
CA LYS A 36 -12.06 26.30 2.84
C LYS A 36 -12.48 25.06 2.07
N LYS A 37 -11.52 24.37 1.43
CA LYS A 37 -11.78 23.19 0.59
C LYS A 37 -11.24 21.89 1.18
N PHE A 38 -10.29 21.99 2.11
CA PHE A 38 -9.61 20.83 2.66
C PHE A 38 -9.33 20.96 4.14
N ILE A 39 -9.38 19.84 4.85
CA ILE A 39 -8.84 19.72 6.21
C ILE A 39 -7.67 18.77 6.21
N VAL A 40 -6.79 18.90 7.20
CA VAL A 40 -5.64 18.04 7.42
C VAL A 40 -5.82 17.32 8.74
N GLN A 41 -5.82 15.99 8.69
CA GLN A 41 -5.96 15.15 9.88
C GLN A 41 -4.99 13.96 9.84
N PRO A 42 -4.54 13.45 11.00
CA PRO A 42 -3.70 12.27 11.03
C PRO A 42 -4.47 11.03 10.56
N LEU A 43 -3.81 10.14 9.81
CA LEU A 43 -4.40 8.91 9.28
C LEU A 43 -5.14 8.10 10.35
N LYS A 44 -4.59 8.03 11.57
CA LYS A 44 -5.19 7.30 12.70
C LYS A 44 -6.63 7.71 13.01
N SER A 45 -7.03 8.95 12.70
CA SER A 45 -8.40 9.46 12.94
C SER A 45 -9.46 8.74 12.12
N PHE A 46 -9.06 8.04 11.08
CA PHE A 46 -9.93 7.32 10.16
C PHE A 46 -9.89 5.80 10.36
N ILE A 47 -8.91 5.28 11.09
CA ILE A 47 -8.69 3.84 11.27
C ILE A 47 -9.65 3.29 12.32
N ILE A 48 -10.41 2.25 11.94
CA ILE A 48 -11.30 1.50 12.84
C ILE A 48 -10.73 0.11 13.20
N GLN A 49 -9.79 -0.40 12.40
CA GLN A 49 -9.08 -1.65 12.68
C GLN A 49 -7.63 -1.56 12.18
N SER A 50 -6.68 -2.06 12.96
CA SER A 50 -5.25 -2.04 12.65
C SER A 50 -4.63 -3.33 13.20
N ILE A 51 -4.26 -4.27 12.32
CA ILE A 51 -3.85 -5.63 12.71
C ILE A 51 -2.63 -6.07 11.89
N ALA A 52 -1.62 -6.61 12.55
CA ALA A 52 -0.50 -7.29 11.92
C ALA A 52 -0.94 -8.66 11.39
N GLY A 53 -0.31 -9.11 10.29
CA GLY A 53 -0.59 -10.41 9.73
C GLY A 53 0.02 -11.57 10.50
N ASN A 54 -0.26 -12.78 10.01
CA ASN A 54 0.24 -14.02 10.54
C ASN A 54 0.79 -14.90 9.42
N TRP A 55 1.96 -15.51 9.64
CA TRP A 55 2.59 -16.37 8.66
C TRP A 55 2.00 -17.78 8.65
N GLY A 56 1.39 -18.22 9.76
CA GLY A 56 0.90 -19.58 9.93
C GLY A 56 2.01 -20.63 10.00
N ILE A 57 1.62 -21.87 9.79
CA ILE A 57 2.49 -23.06 9.79
C ILE A 57 2.42 -23.76 8.42
N ASP A 58 3.44 -24.54 8.08
CA ASP A 58 3.40 -25.40 6.91
C ASP A 58 2.47 -26.60 7.18
N GLU A 59 1.72 -26.97 6.17
CA GLU A 59 0.97 -28.23 6.16
C GLU A 59 1.99 -29.40 6.05
N ASN A 60 1.82 -30.40 6.89
CA ASN A 60 2.64 -31.62 6.89
C ASN A 60 1.78 -32.82 7.30
N GLU A 61 2.36 -34.03 7.38
CA GLU A 61 1.65 -35.25 7.72
C GLU A 61 1.03 -35.25 9.13
N GLU A 62 1.54 -34.41 10.05
CA GLU A 62 1.05 -34.32 11.42
C GLU A 62 -0.02 -33.23 11.59
N ILE A 63 0.04 -32.19 10.76
CA ILE A 63 -0.83 -31.00 10.87
C ILE A 63 -1.44 -30.71 9.50
N GLU A 64 -2.74 -30.99 9.40
CA GLU A 64 -3.57 -30.75 8.23
C GLU A 64 -4.67 -29.72 8.52
N GLU A 65 -5.42 -29.37 7.49
CA GLU A 65 -6.65 -28.59 7.64
C GLU A 65 -7.66 -29.34 8.53
N ASN A 66 -8.12 -28.72 9.61
CA ASN A 66 -9.00 -29.34 10.60
C ASN A 66 -9.93 -28.32 11.25
N LYS A 67 -10.55 -28.66 12.40
CA LYS A 67 -11.44 -27.74 13.13
C LYS A 67 -10.75 -26.47 13.62
N GLU A 68 -9.45 -26.50 13.89
CA GLU A 68 -8.69 -25.36 14.45
C GLU A 68 -7.96 -24.58 13.36
N TYR A 69 -7.55 -25.23 12.29
CA TYR A 69 -6.74 -24.65 11.23
C TYR A 69 -7.48 -24.62 9.90
N GLN A 70 -7.24 -23.55 9.15
CA GLN A 70 -7.75 -23.33 7.80
C GLN A 70 -6.59 -23.10 6.83
N LYS A 71 -6.60 -23.80 5.71
CA LYS A 71 -5.64 -23.54 4.63
C LYS A 71 -5.97 -22.24 3.93
N CYS A 72 -5.02 -21.31 3.90
CA CYS A 72 -5.17 -19.96 3.37
C CYS A 72 -4.03 -19.62 2.42
N LEU A 73 -4.32 -18.85 1.38
CA LEU A 73 -3.30 -18.16 0.61
C LEU A 73 -2.79 -16.98 1.45
N VAL A 74 -1.47 -16.95 1.73
CA VAL A 74 -0.85 -15.91 2.55
C VAL A 74 -0.18 -14.87 1.66
N ILE A 75 -0.75 -13.67 1.63
CA ILE A 75 -0.21 -12.52 0.90
C ILE A 75 1.08 -12.05 1.58
N ARG A 76 2.16 -11.91 0.80
CA ARG A 76 3.45 -11.38 1.23
C ARG A 76 3.78 -10.11 0.45
N ALA A 77 4.88 -9.45 0.81
CA ALA A 77 5.40 -8.31 0.07
C ALA A 77 5.78 -8.66 -1.39
N THR A 78 6.06 -9.93 -1.70
CA THR A 78 6.38 -10.42 -3.04
C THR A 78 5.19 -10.44 -4.00
N GLU A 79 3.97 -10.48 -3.48
CA GLU A 79 2.74 -10.41 -4.26
C GLU A 79 2.30 -8.99 -4.62
N PHE A 80 2.94 -7.96 -4.03
CA PHE A 80 2.73 -6.58 -4.46
C PHE A 80 3.50 -6.31 -5.76
N ASP A 81 2.81 -5.98 -6.82
CA ASP A 81 3.46 -5.56 -8.06
C ASP A 81 4.00 -4.11 -7.98
N ASN A 82 4.72 -3.66 -9.00
CA ASN A 82 5.25 -2.29 -9.05
C ASN A 82 4.16 -1.21 -9.19
N GLN A 83 2.91 -1.62 -9.45
CA GLN A 83 1.74 -0.76 -9.54
C GLN A 83 0.88 -0.82 -8.27
N TYR A 84 1.36 -1.57 -7.24
CA TYR A 84 0.70 -1.81 -5.96
C TYR A 84 -0.62 -2.58 -6.05
N ASN A 85 -0.79 -3.40 -7.12
CA ASN A 85 -1.82 -4.40 -7.15
C ASN A 85 -1.28 -5.70 -6.52
N LEU A 86 -2.20 -6.59 -6.15
CA LEU A 86 -1.84 -7.93 -5.69
C LEU A 86 -1.86 -8.88 -6.87
N ASN A 87 -0.71 -9.46 -7.18
CA ASN A 87 -0.57 -10.54 -8.13
C ASN A 87 -0.56 -11.87 -7.38
N LEU A 88 -1.74 -12.49 -7.25
CA LEU A 88 -1.92 -13.76 -6.55
C LEU A 88 -1.92 -14.96 -7.51
N ASP A 89 -1.84 -14.72 -8.80
CA ASP A 89 -1.78 -15.75 -9.84
C ASP A 89 -0.33 -15.90 -10.33
N ASN A 90 0.51 -16.47 -9.46
CA ASN A 90 1.89 -16.76 -9.78
C ASN A 90 2.40 -17.98 -8.98
N SER A 91 3.43 -18.65 -9.49
CA SER A 91 4.00 -19.88 -8.91
C SER A 91 4.66 -19.72 -7.54
N ARG A 92 4.84 -18.48 -7.07
CA ARG A 92 5.50 -18.18 -5.79
C ARG A 92 4.53 -18.00 -4.63
N VAL A 93 3.22 -17.94 -4.88
CA VAL A 93 2.22 -17.82 -3.80
C VAL A 93 2.35 -18.98 -2.82
N LYS A 94 2.09 -18.72 -1.56
CA LYS A 94 2.18 -19.72 -0.48
C LYS A 94 0.84 -19.95 0.17
N TYR A 95 0.48 -21.22 0.29
CA TYR A 95 -0.64 -21.67 1.10
C TYR A 95 -0.09 -22.14 2.45
N ARG A 96 -0.75 -21.75 3.52
CA ARG A 96 -0.35 -22.10 4.89
C ARG A 96 -1.58 -22.36 5.76
N LEU A 97 -1.38 -23.11 6.82
CA LEU A 97 -2.41 -23.35 7.82
C LEU A 97 -2.43 -22.19 8.83
N ILE A 98 -3.55 -21.53 8.92
CA ILE A 98 -3.78 -20.42 9.84
C ILE A 98 -4.84 -20.83 10.87
N ASN A 99 -4.57 -20.59 12.15
CA ASN A 99 -5.56 -20.83 13.19
C ASN A 99 -6.82 -19.99 12.94
N LYS A 100 -7.99 -20.61 13.00
CA LYS A 100 -9.28 -19.97 12.71
C LYS A 100 -9.60 -18.81 13.63
N SER A 101 -9.11 -18.85 14.89
CA SER A 101 -9.26 -17.73 15.83
C SER A 101 -8.44 -16.51 15.40
N ILE A 102 -7.30 -16.69 14.73
CA ILE A 102 -6.50 -15.62 14.13
C ILE A 102 -7.20 -15.08 12.90
N LEU A 103 -7.72 -15.94 12.03
CA LEU A 103 -8.46 -15.53 10.83
C LEU A 103 -9.68 -14.69 11.18
N SER A 104 -10.44 -15.08 12.22
CA SER A 104 -11.58 -14.31 12.69
C SER A 104 -11.21 -12.92 13.24
N LYS A 105 -10.03 -12.77 13.83
CA LYS A 105 -9.52 -11.45 14.26
C LYS A 105 -9.02 -10.62 13.08
N ILE A 106 -8.34 -11.25 12.13
CA ILE A 106 -7.88 -10.61 10.90
C ILE A 106 -9.08 -10.12 10.08
N ASP A 107 -10.10 -10.96 9.91
CA ASP A 107 -11.38 -10.61 9.26
C ASP A 107 -11.18 -9.76 8.00
N LEU A 108 -10.40 -10.30 7.02
CA LEU A 108 -10.06 -9.56 5.81
C LEU A 108 -11.30 -9.32 4.95
N LYS A 109 -11.54 -8.06 4.60
CA LYS A 109 -12.71 -7.61 3.83
C LYS A 109 -12.32 -6.74 2.65
N GLU A 110 -13.27 -6.60 1.74
CA GLU A 110 -13.16 -5.61 0.66
C GLU A 110 -12.87 -4.21 1.23
N ASN A 111 -12.05 -3.46 0.52
CA ASN A 111 -11.57 -2.12 0.89
C ASN A 111 -10.59 -2.08 2.08
N ASP A 112 -10.18 -3.23 2.63
CA ASP A 112 -9.04 -3.24 3.54
C ASP A 112 -7.76 -2.84 2.80
N LEU A 113 -6.91 -2.08 3.46
CA LEU A 113 -5.62 -1.66 2.93
C LEU A 113 -4.52 -2.49 3.57
N LEU A 114 -3.70 -3.13 2.75
CA LEU A 114 -2.54 -3.89 3.17
C LEU A 114 -1.27 -3.05 2.97
N ILE A 115 -0.48 -2.90 4.02
CA ILE A 115 0.72 -2.07 4.05
C ILE A 115 1.93 -2.98 4.29
N GLU A 116 2.93 -2.91 3.42
CA GLU A 116 4.21 -3.57 3.63
C GLU A 116 4.93 -2.95 4.84
N LYS A 117 5.01 -3.74 5.92
CA LYS A 117 5.63 -3.31 7.17
C LYS A 117 7.12 -3.62 7.23
N SER A 118 7.55 -4.71 6.61
CA SER A 118 8.93 -5.19 6.71
C SER A 118 9.42 -5.75 5.37
N GLY A 119 10.71 -5.65 5.12
CA GLY A 119 11.35 -6.06 3.88
C GLY A 119 12.04 -4.88 3.22
N GLY A 120 11.65 -4.60 1.99
CA GLY A 120 12.22 -3.51 1.20
C GLY A 120 13.68 -3.74 0.77
N SER A 121 14.20 -2.82 -0.01
CA SER A 121 15.59 -2.78 -0.47
C SER A 121 16.12 -1.33 -0.42
N PRO A 122 17.41 -1.09 -0.71
CA PRO A 122 17.93 0.29 -0.88
C PRO A 122 17.12 1.11 -1.87
N ASP A 123 16.67 0.49 -2.94
CA ASP A 123 15.95 1.16 -4.03
C ASP A 123 14.43 1.18 -3.82
N GLN A 124 13.91 0.29 -2.98
CA GLN A 124 12.48 0.15 -2.70
C GLN A 124 12.21 0.24 -1.20
N PRO A 125 11.81 1.41 -0.69
CA PRO A 125 11.46 1.57 0.73
C PRO A 125 10.25 0.70 1.09
N VAL A 126 10.13 0.33 2.36
CA VAL A 126 8.91 -0.30 2.89
C VAL A 126 7.74 0.69 2.90
N GLY A 127 6.52 0.19 3.01
CA GLY A 127 5.32 1.02 3.00
C GLY A 127 4.57 0.99 1.67
N ARG A 128 4.89 0.02 0.78
CA ARG A 128 3.99 -0.26 -0.35
C ARG A 128 2.61 -0.60 0.18
N ILE A 129 1.60 -0.23 -0.59
CA ILE A 129 0.21 -0.42 -0.19
C ILE A 129 -0.58 -1.12 -1.28
N ALA A 130 -1.48 -2.01 -0.91
CA ALA A 130 -2.47 -2.61 -1.79
C ALA A 130 -3.85 -2.51 -1.18
N ILE A 131 -4.87 -2.48 -2.03
CA ILE A 131 -6.28 -2.52 -1.60
C ILE A 131 -6.87 -3.89 -1.90
N ILE A 132 -7.65 -4.42 -0.97
CA ILE A 132 -8.37 -5.68 -1.16
C ILE A 132 -9.64 -5.42 -1.95
N THR A 133 -9.75 -6.06 -3.10
CA THR A 133 -10.93 -5.99 -3.96
C THR A 133 -11.85 -7.19 -3.77
N GLN A 134 -13.10 -7.04 -4.15
CA GLN A 134 -14.10 -8.11 -4.10
C GLN A 134 -13.68 -9.35 -4.90
N ASN A 135 -13.02 -9.15 -6.05
CA ASN A 135 -12.55 -10.26 -6.87
C ASN A 135 -11.49 -11.11 -6.17
N ILE A 136 -10.59 -10.48 -5.40
CA ILE A 136 -9.55 -11.16 -4.63
C ILE A 136 -10.15 -12.04 -3.55
N ILE A 137 -11.18 -11.56 -2.82
CA ILE A 137 -11.81 -12.28 -1.72
C ILE A 137 -12.64 -13.46 -2.22
N LYS A 138 -13.36 -13.30 -3.33
CA LYS A 138 -14.25 -14.35 -3.85
C LYS A 138 -13.52 -15.64 -4.23
N ASN A 139 -12.26 -15.54 -4.64
CA ASN A 139 -11.52 -16.65 -5.22
C ASN A 139 -10.62 -17.38 -4.23
N ASN A 140 -10.40 -16.82 -3.02
CA ASN A 140 -9.44 -17.36 -2.08
C ASN A 140 -9.84 -17.14 -0.62
N ILE A 141 -9.51 -18.10 0.24
CA ILE A 141 -9.43 -17.85 1.68
C ILE A 141 -8.07 -17.22 1.94
N LEU A 142 -8.07 -15.98 2.41
CA LEU A 142 -6.90 -15.13 2.46
C LEU A 142 -6.42 -14.87 3.90
N CYS A 143 -5.11 -14.88 4.04
CA CYS A 143 -4.40 -14.27 5.14
C CYS A 143 -3.28 -13.38 4.56
N TYR A 144 -2.52 -12.72 5.40
CA TYR A 144 -1.32 -11.98 5.01
C TYR A 144 -0.21 -12.19 6.05
N SER A 145 1.04 -12.13 5.59
CA SER A 145 2.19 -12.43 6.42
C SER A 145 2.40 -11.39 7.54
N ASN A 146 3.17 -11.75 8.54
CA ASN A 146 3.60 -10.85 9.60
C ASN A 146 4.43 -9.64 9.12
N PHE A 147 4.88 -9.63 7.86
CA PHE A 147 5.55 -8.51 7.20
C PHE A 147 4.56 -7.51 6.58
N ILE A 148 3.28 -7.81 6.63
CA ILE A 148 2.18 -6.97 6.16
C ILE A 148 1.35 -6.52 7.37
N HIS A 149 0.83 -5.32 7.30
CA HIS A 149 -0.09 -4.75 8.28
C HIS A 149 -1.36 -4.29 7.58
N LYS A 150 -2.49 -4.69 8.11
CA LYS A 150 -3.80 -4.28 7.60
C LYS A 150 -4.30 -3.07 8.36
N ILE A 151 -4.88 -2.12 7.64
CA ILE A 151 -5.76 -1.09 8.20
C ILE A 151 -7.13 -1.15 7.52
N ARG A 152 -8.17 -0.96 8.29
CA ARG A 152 -9.54 -0.72 7.85
C ARG A 152 -9.96 0.65 8.32
N VAL A 153 -10.61 1.40 7.45
CA VAL A 153 -11.02 2.78 7.76
C VAL A 153 -12.54 2.93 7.83
N ASP A 154 -12.99 3.98 8.47
CA ASP A 154 -14.40 4.36 8.52
C ASP A 154 -14.82 4.97 7.16
N ASN A 155 -15.53 4.19 6.35
CA ASN A 155 -15.99 4.59 5.02
C ASN A 155 -16.94 5.80 5.03
N LYS A 156 -17.48 6.17 6.20
CA LYS A 156 -18.28 7.39 6.36
C LYS A 156 -17.42 8.65 6.45
N LYS A 157 -16.13 8.52 6.73
CA LYS A 157 -15.19 9.63 6.92
C LYS A 157 -14.14 9.71 5.83
N ILE A 158 -13.76 8.57 5.25
CA ILE A 158 -12.77 8.53 4.19
C ILE A 158 -13.08 7.42 3.20
N ASN A 159 -13.02 7.73 1.90
CA ASN A 159 -13.10 6.74 0.84
C ASN A 159 -11.81 5.92 0.80
N PRO A 160 -11.87 4.56 0.89
CA PRO A 160 -10.69 3.70 0.93
C PRO A 160 -9.82 3.79 -0.33
N GLU A 161 -10.42 3.97 -1.50
CA GLU A 161 -9.68 4.12 -2.77
C GLU A 161 -8.97 5.47 -2.84
N TYR A 162 -9.60 6.54 -2.34
CA TYR A 162 -8.96 7.84 -2.19
C TYR A 162 -7.74 7.73 -1.27
N LEU A 163 -7.91 7.11 -0.11
CA LEU A 163 -6.81 6.88 0.83
C LEU A 163 -5.71 6.03 0.22
N PHE A 164 -6.07 4.95 -0.49
CA PHE A 164 -5.11 4.14 -1.22
C PHE A 164 -4.27 4.98 -2.20
N CYS A 165 -4.91 5.83 -3.01
CA CYS A 165 -4.21 6.72 -3.93
C CYS A 165 -3.28 7.70 -3.20
N PHE A 166 -3.74 8.27 -2.09
CA PHE A 166 -2.95 9.18 -1.27
C PHE A 166 -1.71 8.50 -0.69
N LEU A 167 -1.87 7.35 -0.05
CA LEU A 167 -0.78 6.60 0.57
C LEU A 167 0.21 6.05 -0.48
N LYS A 168 -0.29 5.67 -1.66
CA LYS A 168 0.55 5.29 -2.79
C LYS A 168 1.40 6.45 -3.27
N MET A 169 0.83 7.64 -3.40
CA MET A 169 1.59 8.86 -3.73
C MET A 169 2.69 9.10 -2.70
N MET A 170 2.39 8.98 -1.40
CA MET A 170 3.36 9.15 -0.32
C MET A 170 4.53 8.16 -0.42
N HIS A 171 4.26 6.90 -0.80
CA HIS A 171 5.29 5.92 -1.05
C HIS A 171 6.10 6.26 -2.32
N ASN A 172 5.45 6.65 -3.42
CA ASN A 172 6.11 6.98 -4.68
C ASN A 172 7.12 8.14 -4.54
N ILE A 173 6.80 9.16 -3.74
CA ILE A 173 7.73 10.25 -3.42
C ILE A 173 8.77 9.86 -2.36
N ARG A 174 8.78 8.57 -1.95
CA ARG A 174 9.71 7.97 -0.97
C ARG A 174 9.59 8.57 0.44
N LEU A 175 8.45 9.15 0.81
CA LEU A 175 8.25 9.73 2.13
C LEU A 175 8.30 8.66 3.24
N THR A 176 7.91 7.43 2.94
CA THR A 176 7.98 6.30 3.89
C THR A 176 9.40 5.98 4.35
N GLU A 177 10.44 6.38 3.61
CA GLU A 177 11.84 6.26 4.07
C GLU A 177 12.10 7.00 5.38
N THR A 178 11.38 8.11 5.60
CA THR A 178 11.50 8.89 6.84
C THR A 178 10.80 8.23 8.04
N MET A 179 10.01 7.19 7.76
CA MET A 179 9.18 6.49 8.75
C MET A 179 9.68 5.07 9.01
N GLN A 180 10.83 4.68 8.47
CA GLN A 180 11.39 3.34 8.65
C GLN A 180 12.59 3.34 9.58
N SER A 181 12.83 2.19 10.19
CA SER A 181 14.07 1.82 10.87
C SER A 181 14.73 0.68 10.11
N GLN A 182 16.05 0.53 10.29
CA GLN A 182 16.79 -0.57 9.73
C GLN A 182 17.54 -1.27 10.86
N THR A 183 17.35 -2.59 10.95
CA THR A 183 18.03 -3.45 11.91
C THR A 183 18.46 -4.71 11.17
N ASN A 184 19.71 -5.10 11.26
CA ASN A 184 20.27 -6.31 10.61
C ASN A 184 19.94 -6.41 9.10
N GLY A 185 20.02 -5.28 8.39
CA GLY A 185 19.75 -5.24 6.95
C GLY A 185 18.25 -5.19 6.58
N ILE A 186 17.34 -5.55 7.48
CA ILE A 186 15.89 -5.52 7.24
C ILE A 186 15.36 -4.12 7.58
N ARG A 187 14.56 -3.59 6.67
CA ARG A 187 13.84 -2.32 6.88
C ARG A 187 12.46 -2.59 7.44
N ASN A 188 12.12 -1.83 8.47
CA ASN A 188 10.83 -1.93 9.14
C ASN A 188 10.14 -0.57 9.16
N LEU A 189 8.90 -0.52 8.74
CA LEU A 189 8.05 0.65 8.84
C LEU A 189 7.66 0.86 10.31
N ILE A 190 7.92 2.04 10.83
CA ILE A 190 7.52 2.44 12.18
C ILE A 190 6.03 2.80 12.10
N MET A 191 5.16 1.82 12.36
CA MET A 191 3.71 1.96 12.19
C MET A 191 3.14 3.18 12.92
N ASN A 192 3.64 3.49 14.12
CA ASN A 192 3.21 4.67 14.85
C ASN A 192 3.49 5.98 14.08
N ARG A 193 4.63 6.08 13.38
CA ARG A 193 4.92 7.23 12.51
C ARG A 193 4.02 7.24 11.28
N TYR A 194 3.77 6.06 10.70
CA TYR A 194 2.96 5.89 9.50
C TYR A 194 1.50 6.29 9.73
N ILE A 195 0.88 5.84 10.82
CA ILE A 195 -0.52 6.17 11.12
C ILE A 195 -0.71 7.60 11.67
N ASN A 196 0.35 8.24 12.15
CA ASN A 196 0.32 9.64 12.57
C ASN A 196 0.65 10.64 11.44
N GLN A 197 0.90 10.16 10.19
CA GLN A 197 1.07 11.07 9.07
C GLN A 197 -0.23 11.81 8.73
N ASN A 198 -0.09 13.04 8.28
CA ASN A 198 -1.23 13.88 7.90
C ASN A 198 -1.80 13.47 6.54
N ILE A 199 -3.12 13.37 6.49
CA ILE A 199 -3.91 13.12 5.29
C ILE A 199 -4.73 14.37 4.98
N VAL A 200 -4.74 14.77 3.73
CA VAL A 200 -5.53 15.90 3.21
C VAL A 200 -6.90 15.38 2.82
N ILE A 201 -7.95 15.98 3.33
CA ILE A 201 -9.34 15.53 3.16
C ILE A 201 -10.18 16.65 2.56
N PRO A 202 -10.84 16.45 1.41
CA PRO A 202 -11.81 17.40 0.86
C PRO A 202 -12.99 17.61 1.81
N ILE A 203 -13.44 18.86 1.90
CA ILE A 203 -14.60 19.25 2.68
C ILE A 203 -15.55 20.15 1.88
N PHE A 204 -16.82 20.14 2.26
CA PHE A 204 -17.79 21.15 1.82
C PHE A 204 -17.53 22.51 2.51
N GLU A 205 -18.12 23.59 2.01
CA GLU A 205 -18.04 24.92 2.61
C GLU A 205 -18.49 24.98 4.07
N ASN A 206 -19.39 24.09 4.48
CA ASN A 206 -19.85 23.94 5.85
C ASN A 206 -18.89 23.14 6.76
N GLY A 207 -17.69 22.80 6.28
CA GLY A 207 -16.67 22.05 7.01
C GLY A 207 -16.90 20.55 7.14
N LYS A 208 -18.00 20.01 6.59
CA LYS A 208 -18.24 18.55 6.58
C LYS A 208 -17.38 17.86 5.53
N ILE A 209 -16.96 16.64 5.84
CA ILE A 209 -16.17 15.80 4.90
C ILE A 209 -16.96 15.54 3.62
N ASP A 210 -16.31 15.77 2.48
CA ASP A 210 -16.87 15.54 1.14
C ASP A 210 -16.41 14.19 0.59
N ILE A 211 -17.15 13.12 0.91
CA ILE A 211 -16.89 11.76 0.39
C ILE A 211 -17.10 11.69 -1.12
N GLN A 212 -18.03 12.47 -1.67
CA GLN A 212 -18.27 12.46 -3.12
C GLN A 212 -17.04 12.99 -3.85
N LYS A 213 -16.44 14.08 -3.37
CA LYS A 213 -15.20 14.63 -3.96
C LYS A 213 -14.02 13.67 -3.84
N GLN A 214 -13.89 12.96 -2.73
CA GLN A 214 -12.89 11.91 -2.60
C GLN A 214 -13.08 10.81 -3.65
N THR A 215 -14.33 10.37 -3.86
CA THR A 215 -14.69 9.36 -4.87
C THR A 215 -14.38 9.84 -6.29
N GLU A 216 -14.72 11.08 -6.63
CA GLU A 216 -14.37 11.69 -7.93
C GLU A 216 -12.86 11.67 -8.18
N ILE A 217 -12.08 12.07 -7.17
CA ILE A 217 -10.60 12.07 -7.26
C ILE A 217 -10.07 10.65 -7.46
N ALA A 218 -10.54 9.68 -6.67
CA ALA A 218 -10.13 8.28 -6.77
C ALA A 218 -10.46 7.70 -8.16
N ASN A 219 -11.68 7.87 -8.63
CA ASN A 219 -12.13 7.40 -9.94
C ASN A 219 -11.30 8.01 -11.09
N ARG A 220 -11.01 9.31 -11.02
CA ARG A 220 -10.17 9.99 -12.02
C ARG A 220 -8.75 9.42 -12.06
N ILE A 221 -8.14 9.18 -10.90
CA ILE A 221 -6.81 8.57 -10.79
C ILE A 221 -6.83 7.15 -11.35
N THR A 222 -7.83 6.36 -10.98
CA THR A 222 -8.00 4.97 -11.45
C THR A 222 -8.16 4.93 -12.98
N ALA A 223 -9.00 5.78 -13.56
CA ALA A 223 -9.19 5.84 -14.99
C ALA A 223 -7.89 6.21 -15.75
N ILE A 224 -7.09 7.14 -15.23
CA ILE A 224 -5.79 7.49 -15.81
C ILE A 224 -4.83 6.30 -15.74
N ARG A 225 -4.80 5.57 -14.60
CA ARG A 225 -3.95 4.39 -14.43
C ARG A 225 -4.33 3.26 -15.39
N GLU A 226 -5.62 2.97 -15.54
CA GLU A 226 -6.11 1.95 -16.48
C GLU A 226 -5.76 2.31 -17.91
N LYS A 227 -5.91 3.57 -18.29
CA LYS A 227 -5.47 4.06 -19.62
C LYS A 227 -3.96 3.86 -19.82
N ALA A 228 -3.15 4.22 -18.83
CA ALA A 228 -1.71 4.03 -18.91
C ALA A 228 -1.32 2.55 -19.03
N LYS A 229 -1.96 1.66 -18.27
CA LYS A 229 -1.75 0.21 -18.33
C LYS A 229 -2.12 -0.35 -19.72
N LYS A 230 -3.25 0.09 -20.29
CA LYS A 230 -3.65 -0.30 -21.63
C LYS A 230 -2.61 0.10 -22.68
N LEU A 231 -2.13 1.34 -22.63
CA LEU A 231 -1.11 1.84 -23.56
C LEU A 231 0.22 1.08 -23.43
N GLN A 232 0.62 0.72 -22.20
CA GLN A 232 1.81 -0.11 -21.97
C GLN A 232 1.66 -1.50 -22.58
N LEU A 233 0.50 -2.13 -22.43
CA LEU A 233 0.23 -3.45 -23.02
C LEU A 233 0.21 -3.38 -24.56
N GLU A 234 -0.41 -2.36 -25.13
CA GLU A 234 -0.39 -2.12 -26.57
C GLU A 234 1.03 -1.93 -27.10
N ALA A 235 1.87 -1.16 -26.40
CA ALA A 235 3.26 -0.97 -26.77
C ALA A 235 4.07 -2.30 -26.73
N ILE A 236 3.90 -3.11 -25.69
CA ILE A 236 4.55 -4.43 -25.60
C ILE A 236 4.12 -5.33 -26.75
N ASN A 237 2.82 -5.43 -27.02
CA ASN A 237 2.29 -6.27 -28.11
C ASN A 237 2.81 -5.80 -29.48
N THR A 238 2.89 -4.49 -29.70
CA THR A 238 3.43 -3.92 -30.94
C THR A 238 4.90 -4.30 -31.14
N LEU A 239 5.73 -4.21 -30.07
CA LEU A 239 7.13 -4.61 -30.11
C LEU A 239 7.30 -6.11 -30.38
N GLU A 240 6.51 -6.97 -29.73
CA GLU A 240 6.57 -8.42 -29.95
C GLU A 240 6.13 -8.79 -31.37
N THR A 241 5.12 -8.12 -31.92
CA THR A 241 4.69 -8.30 -33.30
C THR A 241 5.78 -7.87 -34.29
N ALA A 242 6.43 -6.72 -34.04
CA ALA A 242 7.54 -6.24 -34.86
C ALA A 242 8.72 -7.22 -34.86
N LYS A 243 9.09 -7.78 -33.68
CA LYS A 243 10.15 -8.78 -33.56
C LYS A 243 9.81 -10.01 -34.42
N LYS A 244 8.59 -10.58 -34.28
CA LYS A 244 8.16 -11.74 -35.06
C LYS A 244 8.21 -11.48 -36.57
N ASN A 245 7.78 -10.29 -37.01
CA ASN A 245 7.84 -9.92 -38.42
C ASN A 245 9.28 -9.86 -38.94
N ILE A 246 10.21 -9.30 -38.16
CA ILE A 246 11.64 -9.28 -38.51
C ILE A 246 12.22 -10.68 -38.58
N GLU A 247 11.90 -11.55 -37.60
CA GLU A 247 12.34 -12.94 -37.60
C GLU A 247 11.84 -13.69 -38.85
N GLN A 248 10.57 -13.51 -39.23
CA GLN A 248 10.01 -14.10 -40.45
C GLN A 248 10.71 -13.58 -41.71
N MET A 249 10.98 -12.28 -41.79
CA MET A 249 11.69 -11.69 -42.94
C MET A 249 13.11 -12.21 -43.08
N ILE A 250 13.82 -12.47 -41.96
CA ILE A 250 15.20 -12.96 -41.96
C ILE A 250 15.26 -14.47 -42.23
N LEU A 251 14.37 -15.22 -41.64
CA LEU A 251 14.38 -16.68 -41.71
C LEU A 251 13.61 -17.26 -42.91
N GLY A 252 12.85 -16.43 -43.64
CA GLY A 252 12.15 -16.85 -44.87
C GLY A 252 10.98 -17.82 -44.62
N ASN A 253 10.40 -17.79 -43.42
CA ASN A 253 9.24 -18.64 -43.05
C ASN A 253 7.95 -17.83 -43.11
#